data_c65699e872a652c5df78a128ae18307e
#
_entry.id   c65699e872a652c5df78a128ae18307e
#
_cell.length_a   1.000
_cell.length_b   1.000
_cell.length_c   1.000
_cell.angle_alpha   90.00
_cell.angle_beta   90.00
_cell.angle_gamma   90.00
#
_symmetry.space_group_name_H-M   'P 1'
#
loop_
_entity.id
_entity.type
_entity.pdbx_description
1 polymer ?
#
loop_
_entity_poly.entity_id
_entity_poly.type
_entity_poly.pdbx_seq_one_letter_code
_entity_poly.pdbx_strand_id
1 'polypeptide(L)'
;MQPSRILEFLAVPLLAGVLLASVPVAASDHDKGAPDAVRRAVEAGEIKSLADILASVRGKLPGEVAGVEIERERGRWLYEFRLVDDKGRLYEAYVDARSGEIEHIKEK
;
A
#
# COMPACT_ATOMS: atom_id res chain seq x y z
N MET A 1 -25.76 21.52 45.40
CA MET A 1 -25.47 21.52 44.97
C MET A 1 -25.35 21.21 44.23
N GLN A 2 -25.18 21.02 43.91
CA GLN A 2 -24.88 20.75 43.19
C GLN A 2 -24.60 20.48 42.34
N PRO A 3 -24.45 20.33 42.38
CA PRO A 3 -24.02 20.18 41.54
C PRO A 3 -23.98 19.51 40.75
N SER A 4 -23.81 19.19 40.61
CA SER A 4 -23.54 18.69 39.91
C SER A 4 -23.67 18.39 38.99
N ARG A 5 -23.87 18.55 39.11
CA ARG A 5 -23.79 18.33 38.27
C ARG A 5 -23.57 18.16 37.34
N ILE A 6 -23.30 18.12 37.35
CA ILE A 6 -22.87 18.11 36.47
C ILE A 6 -22.65 17.58 35.66
N LEU A 7 -22.50 17.46 35.67
CA LEU A 7 -21.97 17.05 34.93
C LEU A 7 -22.04 16.53 33.99
N GLU A 8 -22.20 16.46 34.00
CA GLU A 8 -22.03 16.01 33.23
C GLU A 8 -21.99 15.80 32.13
N PHE A 9 -21.97 15.96 32.00
CA PHE A 9 -21.71 15.88 30.92
C PHE A 9 -21.43 15.49 30.15
N LEU A 10 -21.18 15.43 30.19
CA LEU A 10 -20.62 15.24 29.46
C LEU A 10 -20.48 14.56 28.78
N ALA A 11 -20.43 14.35 28.86
CA ALA A 11 -20.00 13.75 28.28
C ALA A 11 -19.98 13.35 27.40
N VAL A 12 -20.01 13.38 27.23
CA VAL A 12 -19.72 13.03 26.42
C VAL A 12 -19.76 12.80 25.38
N PRO A 13 -19.91 12.96 25.24
CA PRO A 13 -19.87 12.84 24.16
C PRO A 13 -19.31 12.71 23.32
N LEU A 14 -18.85 12.67 23.43
CA LEU A 14 -18.13 12.61 22.67
C LEU A 14 -18.05 11.87 21.96
N LEU A 15 -17.88 11.68 22.08
CA LEU A 15 -17.42 11.11 21.43
C LEU A 15 -17.85 10.65 20.48
N ALA A 16 -18.05 10.74 20.45
CA ALA A 16 -18.27 10.34 19.66
C ALA A 16 -18.10 10.26 18.66
N GLY A 17 -18.04 10.48 18.50
CA GLY A 17 -17.68 10.44 17.46
C GLY A 17 -17.02 10.02 16.93
N VAL A 18 -16.65 9.87 17.15
CA VAL A 18 -15.78 9.55 16.69
C VAL A 18 -15.91 8.75 15.86
N LEU A 19 -16.04 8.55 15.85
CA LEU A 19 -15.85 7.89 15.12
C LEU A 19 -15.89 7.85 14.03
N LEU A 20 -15.75 8.14 13.85
CA LEU A 20 -15.59 8.16 12.82
C LEU A 20 -15.14 7.75 12.12
N ALA A 21 -14.71 7.78 12.30
CA ALA A 21 -14.02 7.57 11.69
C ALA A 21 -13.92 6.73 10.96
N SER A 22 -13.87 6.37 10.92
CA SER A 22 -13.46 5.62 10.34
C SER A 22 -13.73 5.33 9.23
N VAL A 23 -13.90 5.40 8.92
CA VAL A 23 -14.08 5.15 7.99
C VAL A 23 -13.79 5.15 6.89
N PRO A 24 -13.56 5.43 6.56
CA PRO A 24 -13.26 5.61 5.46
C PRO A 24 -12.60 4.78 4.77
N VAL A 25 -12.13 4.56 4.83
CA VAL A 25 -11.45 3.86 4.34
C VAL A 25 -11.77 3.12 3.47
N ALA A 26 -11.94 2.78 3.48
CA ALA A 26 -12.18 1.91 2.86
C ALA A 26 -12.15 1.91 1.59
N ALA A 27 -12.41 2.18 1.26
CA ALA A 27 -12.44 2.23 0.18
C ALA A 27 -11.59 1.86 -0.65
N SER A 28 -11.07 1.95 -0.76
CA SER A 28 -10.20 1.77 -1.51
C SER A 28 -10.08 0.73 -2.19
N ASP A 29 -10.24 0.19 -2.12
CA ASP A 29 -9.97 -0.79 -2.64
C ASP A 29 -10.25 -1.14 -3.83
N HIS A 30 -10.12 -1.24 -4.44
CA HIS A 30 -10.41 -1.65 -5.48
C HIS A 30 -9.49 -2.16 -6.14
N ASP A 31 -9.08 -2.67 -6.20
CA ASP A 31 -8.40 -3.04 -6.85
C ASP A 31 -7.57 -3.73 -7.18
N LYS A 32 -6.94 -3.83 -7.67
CA LYS A 32 -5.92 -4.35 -8.00
C LYS A 32 -5.49 -5.24 -7.06
N GLY A 33 -5.65 -6.26 -6.86
CA GLY A 33 -5.13 -7.13 -5.95
C GLY A 33 -5.66 -6.85 -4.62
N ALA A 34 -6.80 -7.27 -4.24
CA ALA A 34 -7.31 -7.00 -2.92
C ALA A 34 -6.25 -7.30 -1.87
N PRO A 35 -6.13 -6.48 -0.85
CA PRO A 35 -5.10 -6.68 0.18
C PRO A 35 -5.11 -8.06 0.81
N ASP A 36 -6.29 -8.65 1.00
CA ASP A 36 -6.34 -9.98 1.59
C ASP A 36 -5.77 -11.04 0.66
N ALA A 37 -6.00 -10.90 -0.63
CA ALA A 37 -5.46 -11.85 -1.60
C ALA A 37 -3.95 -11.75 -1.64
N VAL A 38 -3.42 -10.53 -1.57
CA VAL A 38 -1.98 -10.32 -1.55
C VAL A 38 -1.37 -10.96 -0.31
N ARG A 39 -1.98 -10.71 0.85
CA ARG A 39 -1.44 -11.26 2.08
C ARG A 39 -1.45 -12.77 2.04
N ARG A 40 -2.53 -13.36 1.55
CA ARG A 40 -2.59 -14.81 1.47
C ARG A 40 -1.53 -15.36 0.53
N ALA A 41 -1.27 -14.66 -0.57
CA ALA A 41 -0.26 -15.11 -1.52
C ALA A 41 1.13 -15.06 -0.89
N VAL A 42 1.41 -14.01 -0.12
CA VAL A 42 2.69 -13.93 0.56
C VAL A 42 2.82 -15.05 1.60
N GLU A 43 1.77 -15.26 2.38
CA GLU A 43 1.82 -16.28 3.42
C GLU A 43 1.95 -17.69 2.84
N ALA A 44 1.38 -17.90 1.66
CA ALA A 44 1.48 -19.19 1.00
C ALA A 44 2.79 -19.38 0.25
N GLY A 45 3.63 -18.36 0.24
CA GLY A 45 4.90 -18.49 -0.47
C GLY A 45 4.79 -18.34 -1.97
N GLU A 46 3.65 -17.87 -2.46
CA GLU A 46 3.46 -17.70 -3.90
C GLU A 46 4.23 -16.48 -4.42
N ILE A 47 4.33 -15.47 -3.60
CA ILE A 47 5.03 -14.25 -3.99
C ILE A 47 5.89 -13.78 -2.83
N LYS A 48 6.86 -12.96 -3.16
CA LYS A 48 7.73 -12.39 -2.14
C LYS A 48 7.06 -11.16 -1.54
N SER A 49 7.40 -10.88 -0.30
CA SER A 49 6.91 -9.67 0.35
C SER A 49 7.51 -8.45 -0.33
N LEU A 50 6.88 -7.31 -0.12
CA LEU A 50 7.41 -6.06 -0.68
C LEU A 50 8.82 -5.81 -0.16
N ALA A 51 9.08 -6.11 1.11
CA ALA A 51 10.42 -5.89 1.66
C ALA A 51 11.46 -6.72 0.92
N ASP A 52 11.12 -7.98 0.62
CA ASP A 52 12.04 -8.83 -0.11
C ASP A 52 12.24 -8.35 -1.53
N ILE A 53 11.16 -7.90 -2.17
CA ILE A 53 11.27 -7.38 -3.53
C ILE A 53 12.14 -6.13 -3.55
N LEU A 54 11.94 -5.22 -2.60
CA LEU A 54 12.76 -4.01 -2.55
C LEU A 54 14.23 -4.35 -2.38
N ALA A 55 14.52 -5.36 -1.55
CA ALA A 55 15.91 -5.78 -1.39
C ALA A 55 16.47 -6.34 -2.69
N SER A 56 15.66 -7.09 -3.43
CA SER A 56 16.14 -7.72 -4.64
C SER A 56 16.40 -6.74 -5.77
N VAL A 57 15.72 -5.59 -5.77
CA VAL A 57 15.90 -4.60 -6.86
C VAL A 57 16.79 -3.44 -6.43
N ARG A 58 17.34 -3.50 -5.23
CA ARG A 58 18.16 -2.41 -4.73
C ARG A 58 19.35 -2.19 -5.67
N GLY A 59 19.55 -0.93 -6.04
CA GLY A 59 20.66 -0.58 -6.92
C GLY A 59 20.43 -0.88 -8.39
N LYS A 60 19.24 -1.38 -8.72
CA LYS A 60 18.95 -1.75 -10.10
C LYS A 60 17.90 -0.87 -10.76
N LEU A 61 17.39 0.10 -10.02
CA LEU A 61 16.32 0.96 -10.54
C LEU A 61 16.89 2.31 -10.90
N PRO A 62 16.29 2.99 -11.89
CA PRO A 62 16.84 4.27 -12.38
C PRO A 62 16.52 5.46 -11.49
N GLY A 63 15.86 5.26 -10.38
CA GLY A 63 15.51 6.37 -9.50
C GLY A 63 15.01 5.84 -8.19
N GLU A 64 14.44 6.73 -7.40
CA GLU A 64 13.93 6.35 -6.10
C GLU A 64 12.46 5.97 -6.20
N VAL A 65 12.07 5.05 -5.36
CA VAL A 65 10.68 4.57 -5.36
C VAL A 65 9.78 5.63 -4.77
N ALA A 66 8.85 6.11 -5.58
CA ALA A 66 7.88 7.11 -5.17
C ALA A 66 6.50 6.49 -4.93
N GLY A 67 6.29 5.28 -5.39
CA GLY A 67 5.01 4.61 -5.17
C GLY A 67 5.11 3.17 -5.60
N VAL A 68 4.22 2.35 -5.06
CA VAL A 68 4.20 0.92 -5.33
C VAL A 68 2.77 0.46 -5.45
N GLU A 69 2.51 -0.37 -6.43
CA GLU A 69 1.24 -1.07 -6.55
C GLU A 69 1.51 -2.52 -6.83
N ILE A 70 0.56 -3.37 -6.51
CA ILE A 70 0.67 -4.76 -6.89
C ILE A 70 -0.53 -5.09 -7.74
N GLU A 71 -0.30 -5.78 -8.83
CA GLU A 71 -1.32 -6.10 -9.80
C GLU A 71 -1.31 -7.57 -10.12
N ARG A 72 -2.45 -8.05 -10.54
CA ARG A 72 -2.55 -9.42 -11.01
C ARG A 72 -2.89 -9.41 -12.48
N GLU A 73 -2.01 -10.01 -13.29
CA GLU A 73 -2.19 -10.07 -14.72
C GLU A 73 -2.00 -11.49 -15.18
N ARG A 74 -3.01 -12.05 -15.83
CA ARG A 74 -2.90 -13.37 -16.41
C ARG A 74 -2.44 -14.40 -15.40
N GLY A 75 -2.95 -14.26 -14.18
CA GLY A 75 -2.62 -15.21 -13.13
C GLY A 75 -1.30 -14.99 -12.45
N ARG A 76 -0.56 -13.95 -12.84
CA ARG A 76 0.72 -13.63 -12.21
C ARG A 76 0.59 -12.37 -11.39
N TRP A 77 1.38 -12.29 -10.35
CA TRP A 77 1.44 -11.08 -9.54
C TRP A 77 2.65 -10.27 -9.96
N LEU A 78 2.45 -8.97 -10.13
CA LEU A 78 3.51 -8.03 -10.49
C LEU A 78 3.49 -6.87 -9.53
N TYR A 79 4.68 -6.44 -9.10
CA TYR A 79 4.82 -5.18 -8.41
C TYR A 79 5.13 -4.12 -9.45
N GLU A 80 4.44 -3.01 -9.36
CA GLU A 80 4.70 -1.88 -10.22
C GLU A 80 5.26 -0.76 -9.38
N PHE A 81 6.48 -0.33 -9.64
CA PHE A 81 7.12 0.74 -8.90
C PHE A 81 7.11 2.00 -9.74
N ARG A 82 6.67 3.08 -9.13
CA ARG A 82 6.80 4.39 -9.76
C ARG A 82 8.06 5.02 -9.20
N LEU A 83 8.89 5.53 -10.08
CA LEU A 83 10.22 5.99 -9.74
C LEU A 83 10.43 7.42 -10.20
N VAL A 84 11.28 8.14 -9.48
CA VAL A 84 11.65 9.49 -9.84
C VAL A 84 13.18 9.56 -9.78
N ASP A 85 13.80 10.02 -10.87
CA ASP A 85 15.25 10.14 -10.84
C ASP A 85 15.65 11.55 -10.36
N ASP A 86 16.94 11.83 -10.33
CA ASP A 86 17.43 13.07 -9.78
C ASP A 86 17.16 14.27 -10.68
N LYS A 87 16.66 14.02 -11.90
CA LYS A 87 16.26 15.10 -12.78
C LYS A 87 14.75 15.25 -12.84
N GLY A 88 14.03 14.53 -11.98
CA GLY A 88 12.58 14.61 -11.92
C GLY A 88 11.87 13.80 -12.97
N ARG A 89 12.59 12.95 -13.70
CA ARG A 89 11.94 12.11 -14.71
C ARG A 89 11.25 10.94 -14.04
N LEU A 90 10.14 10.54 -14.60
CA LEU A 90 9.31 9.49 -14.04
C LEU A 90 9.46 8.21 -14.82
N TYR A 91 9.51 7.11 -14.08
CA TYR A 91 9.62 5.78 -14.69
C TYR A 91 8.65 4.85 -14.00
N GLU A 92 8.35 3.76 -14.68
CA GLU A 92 7.62 2.65 -14.08
C GLU A 92 8.45 1.39 -14.29
N ALA A 93 8.63 0.64 -13.22
CA ALA A 93 9.35 -0.62 -13.28
C ALA A 93 8.39 -1.74 -12.89
N TYR A 94 8.36 -2.79 -13.68
CA TYR A 94 7.50 -3.93 -13.44
C TYR A 94 8.37 -5.09 -12.98
N VAL A 95 8.04 -5.65 -11.84
CA VAL A 95 8.85 -6.66 -11.19
C VAL A 95 7.98 -7.88 -10.92
N ASP A 96 8.44 -9.04 -11.34
CA ASP A 96 7.73 -10.27 -11.07
C ASP A 96 7.72 -10.51 -9.57
N ALA A 97 6.54 -10.65 -9.00
CA ALA A 97 6.42 -10.75 -7.55
C ALA A 97 6.91 -12.09 -7.02
N ARG A 98 6.98 -13.11 -7.87
CA ARG A 98 7.44 -14.40 -7.44
C ARG A 98 8.96 -14.48 -7.42
N SER A 99 9.60 -14.01 -8.50
CA SER A 99 11.05 -14.15 -8.64
C SER A 99 11.81 -12.92 -8.16
N GLY A 100 11.19 -11.76 -8.18
CA GLY A 100 11.89 -10.51 -7.87
C GLY A 100 12.63 -9.95 -9.06
N GLU A 101 12.43 -10.52 -10.25
CA GLU A 101 13.13 -10.04 -11.44
C GLU A 101 12.42 -8.86 -12.05
N ILE A 102 13.20 -7.89 -12.48
CA ILE A 102 12.66 -6.72 -13.16
C ILE A 102 12.34 -7.14 -14.59
N GLU A 103 11.08 -7.01 -14.96
CA GLU A 103 10.66 -7.43 -16.29
C GLU A 103 10.88 -6.35 -17.33
N HIS A 104 10.52 -5.13 -16.98
CA HIS A 104 10.87 -4.02 -17.85
C HIS A 104 10.70 -2.71 -17.08
N ILE A 105 11.35 -1.69 -17.61
CA ILE A 105 11.30 -0.34 -17.05
C ILE A 105 11.02 0.58 -18.22
N LYS A 106 10.09 1.49 -18.03
CA LYS A 106 9.81 2.45 -19.08
C LYS A 106 9.71 3.84 -18.49
N GLU A 107 10.09 4.80 -19.28
CA GLU A 107 9.98 6.20 -18.88
C GLU A 107 8.60 6.70 -19.24
N LYS A 108 8.01 7.46 -18.34
CA LYS A 108 6.66 7.98 -18.54
C LYS A 108 6.68 9.25 -19.37
#